data_93fc578c0d025c61924f2eb72799b8e0
#
_entry.id   93fc578c0d025c61924f2eb72799b8e0
#
_cell.length_a   1.000
_cell.length_b   1.000
_cell.length_c   1.000
_cell.angle_alpha   90.00
_cell.angle_beta   90.00
_cell.angle_gamma   90.00
#
_symmetry.space_group_name_H-M   'P 1'
#
loop_
_entity.id
_entity.type
_entity.pdbx_description
1 polymer ?
#
loop_
_entity_poly.entity_id
_entity_poly.type
_entity_poly.pdbx_seq_one_letter_code
_entity_poly.pdbx_strand_id
1 'polypeptide(L)'
;MRHVGGRWWIVAMAAIFAVGCIKTTILNGQIKGTREGSVAIDTLSDFEVARTIAYAGLGQFEGMHELAPDNEDALFLLTKGWTATAFAFIEDDYEMAVDADDEARAEYHRARARAAYDRAIHYGVTLLEMRAKGFDKAKNNIASMKLYLSQFYRNDALTLLWVGQAWLAKSNVAKDDPAVVAELHVGEALVERSVELDENAAYAAGRAALGAYHARTAMAELDMSLKHFMRAIELTRGNALLPKFTLARTYYCMKGDKASYEKTLREVVDAADVLPEQRLQNAIAKRRARRYLSKSRMANCGF
;
A
#
# COMPACT_ATOMS: atom_id res chain seq x y z
N MET A 1 46.94 -51.54 10.56
CA MET A 1 46.43 -50.28 11.12
C MET A 1 45.22 -49.85 10.30
N ARG A 2 44.00 -49.92 10.84
CA ARG A 2 42.73 -49.72 10.10
C ARG A 2 42.39 -48.22 10.07
N HIS A 3 42.17 -47.67 8.89
CA HIS A 3 41.67 -46.30 8.66
C HIS A 3 40.26 -46.11 9.25
N VAL A 4 40.12 -45.55 10.44
CA VAL A 4 38.83 -45.25 11.10
C VAL A 4 38.54 -43.73 11.04
N GLY A 5 39.45 -42.91 10.49
CA GLY A 5 39.35 -41.43 10.54
C GLY A 5 38.35 -40.77 9.59
N GLY A 6 37.96 -41.41 8.45
CA GLY A 6 37.19 -40.70 7.40
C GLY A 6 35.68 -40.60 7.64
N ARG A 7 35.10 -41.49 8.45
CA ARG A 7 33.62 -41.53 8.63
C ARG A 7 33.10 -40.48 9.62
N TRP A 8 33.89 -40.04 10.58
CA TRP A 8 33.49 -39.02 11.57
C TRP A 8 33.36 -37.61 10.97
N TRP A 9 34.21 -37.27 10.01
CA TRP A 9 34.15 -35.97 9.33
C TRP A 9 32.89 -35.81 8.47
N ILE A 10 32.42 -36.88 7.82
CA ILE A 10 31.21 -36.86 6.98
C ILE A 10 29.99 -36.71 7.88
N VAL A 11 29.93 -37.35 9.05
CA VAL A 11 28.82 -37.23 9.99
C VAL A 11 28.77 -35.83 10.64
N ALA A 12 29.91 -35.25 10.99
CA ALA A 12 29.97 -33.91 11.54
C ALA A 12 29.54 -32.84 10.51
N MET A 13 29.94 -32.96 9.25
CA MET A 13 29.54 -32.06 8.19
C MET A 13 28.03 -32.18 7.90
N ALA A 14 27.48 -33.39 7.85
CA ALA A 14 26.04 -33.60 7.67
C ALA A 14 25.19 -33.04 8.82
N ALA A 15 25.69 -33.10 10.08
CA ALA A 15 25.02 -32.53 11.23
C ALA A 15 24.98 -30.98 11.20
N ILE A 16 26.04 -30.31 10.71
CA ILE A 16 26.10 -28.85 10.59
C ILE A 16 25.10 -28.38 9.50
N PHE A 17 25.01 -29.07 8.38
CA PHE A 17 24.02 -28.74 7.32
C PHE A 17 22.58 -28.97 7.81
N ALA A 18 22.32 -30.01 8.59
CA ALA A 18 20.97 -30.28 9.12
C ALA A 18 20.51 -29.18 10.08
N VAL A 19 21.37 -28.66 10.96
CA VAL A 19 21.03 -27.56 11.87
C VAL A 19 20.72 -26.26 11.14
N GLY A 20 21.47 -25.93 10.08
CA GLY A 20 21.20 -24.77 9.23
C GLY A 20 19.85 -24.84 8.53
N CYS A 21 19.51 -25.98 7.94
CA CYS A 21 18.22 -26.19 7.26
C CYS A 21 17.03 -26.10 8.24
N ILE A 22 17.15 -26.66 9.45
CA ILE A 22 16.07 -26.62 10.45
C ILE A 22 15.83 -25.16 10.89
N LYS A 23 16.87 -24.39 11.17
CA LYS A 23 16.75 -22.97 11.56
C LYS A 23 16.03 -22.16 10.48
N THR A 24 16.43 -22.30 9.22
CA THR A 24 15.82 -21.60 8.09
C THR A 24 14.35 -22.00 7.90
N THR A 25 14.02 -23.29 8.04
CA THR A 25 12.63 -23.78 7.92
C THR A 25 11.74 -23.20 9.02
N ILE A 26 12.22 -23.17 10.27
CA ILE A 26 11.47 -22.59 11.39
C ILE A 26 11.23 -21.10 11.17
N LEU A 27 12.29 -20.37 10.80
CA LEU A 27 12.21 -18.92 10.54
C LEU A 27 11.21 -18.61 9.42
N ASN A 28 11.31 -19.30 8.29
CA ASN A 28 10.37 -19.13 7.17
C ASN A 28 8.93 -19.46 7.56
N GLY A 29 8.72 -20.48 8.39
CA GLY A 29 7.41 -20.81 8.94
C GLY A 29 6.84 -19.70 9.84
N GLN A 30 7.68 -19.09 10.68
CA GLN A 30 7.28 -17.95 11.51
C GLN A 30 6.93 -16.73 10.68
N ILE A 31 7.72 -16.40 9.66
CA ILE A 31 7.47 -15.27 8.76
C ILE A 31 6.15 -15.48 8.02
N LYS A 32 5.92 -16.68 7.47
CA LYS A 32 4.66 -17.02 6.81
C LYS A 32 3.47 -16.89 7.75
N GLY A 33 3.55 -17.43 8.98
CA GLY A 33 2.50 -17.29 9.99
C GLY A 33 2.25 -15.83 10.36
N THR A 34 3.30 -15.00 10.44
CA THR A 34 3.18 -13.56 10.65
C THR A 34 2.45 -12.88 9.48
N ARG A 35 2.76 -13.24 8.23
CA ARG A 35 2.04 -12.74 7.06
C ARG A 35 0.56 -13.09 7.11
N GLU A 36 0.22 -14.33 7.40
CA GLU A 36 -1.16 -14.78 7.52
C GLU A 36 -1.90 -14.07 8.66
N GLY A 37 -1.26 -13.89 9.82
CA GLY A 37 -1.82 -13.20 10.97
C GLY A 37 -1.87 -11.67 10.84
N SER A 38 -1.13 -11.07 9.91
CA SER A 38 -1.03 -9.61 9.75
C SER A 38 -2.36 -8.93 9.39
N VAL A 39 -3.35 -9.69 8.92
CA VAL A 39 -4.69 -9.16 8.62
C VAL A 39 -5.49 -8.82 9.88
N ALA A 40 -5.08 -9.29 11.05
CA ALA A 40 -5.76 -9.00 12.31
C ALA A 40 -5.81 -7.50 12.63
N ILE A 41 -4.82 -6.72 12.22
CA ILE A 41 -4.83 -5.26 12.39
C ILE A 41 -6.02 -4.61 11.66
N ASP A 42 -6.46 -5.17 10.54
CA ASP A 42 -7.54 -4.64 9.73
C ASP A 42 -8.90 -4.70 10.44
N THR A 43 -9.01 -5.53 11.50
CA THR A 43 -10.24 -5.68 12.31
C THR A 43 -10.33 -4.68 13.46
N LEU A 44 -9.29 -3.88 13.71
CA LEU A 44 -9.25 -2.92 14.81
C LEU A 44 -10.06 -1.66 14.48
N SER A 45 -10.91 -1.24 15.40
CA SER A 45 -11.63 0.04 15.30
C SER A 45 -10.88 1.21 15.96
N ASP A 46 -9.97 0.91 16.89
CA ASP A 46 -9.19 1.92 17.59
C ASP A 46 -7.97 2.33 16.76
N PHE A 47 -8.03 3.56 16.25
CA PHE A 47 -6.99 4.13 15.39
C PHE A 47 -5.63 4.24 16.08
N GLU A 48 -5.57 4.61 17.38
CA GLU A 48 -4.31 4.83 18.09
C GLU A 48 -3.66 3.49 18.49
N VAL A 49 -4.46 2.49 18.84
CA VAL A 49 -3.98 1.12 19.05
C VAL A 49 -3.42 0.56 17.74
N ALA A 50 -4.15 0.72 16.64
CA ALA A 50 -3.69 0.26 15.33
C ALA A 50 -2.41 0.98 14.88
N ARG A 51 -2.28 2.29 15.13
CA ARG A 51 -1.06 3.08 14.88
C ARG A 51 0.14 2.49 15.64
N THR A 52 -0.03 2.22 16.91
CA THR A 52 1.04 1.66 17.75
C THR A 52 1.48 0.29 17.26
N ILE A 53 0.53 -0.59 16.94
CA ILE A 53 0.81 -1.93 16.41
C ILE A 53 1.49 -1.84 15.04
N ALA A 54 1.07 -0.93 14.16
CA ALA A 54 1.67 -0.76 12.84
C ALA A 54 3.15 -0.37 12.94
N TYR A 55 3.50 0.62 13.76
CA TYR A 55 4.90 1.03 13.94
C TYR A 55 5.75 -0.06 14.58
N ALA A 56 5.24 -0.75 15.61
CA ALA A 56 5.94 -1.87 16.23
C ALA A 56 6.14 -3.03 15.23
N GLY A 57 5.11 -3.32 14.43
CA GLY A 57 5.14 -4.34 13.39
C GLY A 57 6.19 -4.09 12.33
N LEU A 58 6.38 -2.83 11.91
CA LEU A 58 7.46 -2.49 10.96
C LEU A 58 8.84 -2.88 11.49
N GLY A 59 9.15 -2.58 12.75
CA GLY A 59 10.43 -2.98 13.36
C GLY A 59 10.60 -4.51 13.38
N GLN A 60 9.54 -5.24 13.65
CA GLN A 60 9.56 -6.71 13.62
C GLN A 60 9.79 -7.24 12.19
N PHE A 61 9.13 -6.66 11.18
CA PHE A 61 9.28 -7.09 9.79
C PHE A 61 10.69 -6.79 9.25
N GLU A 62 11.29 -5.65 9.62
CA GLU A 62 12.68 -5.35 9.30
C GLU A 62 13.63 -6.39 9.90
N GLY A 63 13.43 -6.77 11.17
CA GLY A 63 14.22 -7.83 11.80
C GLY A 63 14.05 -9.20 11.14
N MET A 64 12.83 -9.54 10.67
CA MET A 64 12.59 -10.77 9.92
C MET A 64 13.33 -10.78 8.58
N HIS A 65 13.30 -9.65 7.87
CA HIS A 65 14.01 -9.51 6.60
C HIS A 65 15.54 -9.58 6.78
N GLU A 66 16.10 -8.96 7.83
CA GLU A 66 17.52 -9.04 8.13
C GLU A 66 17.98 -10.50 8.35
N LEU A 67 17.12 -11.31 8.98
CA LEU A 67 17.40 -12.73 9.22
C LEU A 67 17.15 -13.64 8.01
N ALA A 68 16.31 -13.21 7.08
CA ALA A 68 15.92 -13.95 5.88
C ALA A 68 15.70 -13.01 4.69
N PRO A 69 16.77 -12.42 4.11
CA PRO A 69 16.67 -11.35 3.12
C PRO A 69 15.96 -11.77 1.82
N ASP A 70 16.03 -13.05 1.45
CA ASP A 70 15.40 -13.61 0.26
C ASP A 70 14.01 -14.20 0.53
N ASN A 71 13.41 -13.93 1.72
CA ASN A 71 12.09 -14.43 2.04
C ASN A 71 10.99 -13.52 1.46
N GLU A 72 10.22 -14.05 0.51
CA GLU A 72 9.16 -13.31 -0.19
C GLU A 72 8.06 -12.80 0.75
N ASP A 73 7.73 -13.54 1.81
CA ASP A 73 6.72 -13.13 2.78
C ASP A 73 7.20 -11.94 3.63
N ALA A 74 8.49 -11.90 3.99
CA ALA A 74 9.09 -10.77 4.68
C ALA A 74 9.11 -9.51 3.80
N LEU A 75 9.51 -9.63 2.54
CA LEU A 75 9.49 -8.54 1.57
C LEU A 75 8.05 -8.02 1.33
N PHE A 76 7.08 -8.93 1.24
CA PHE A 76 5.68 -8.54 1.11
C PHE A 76 5.16 -7.79 2.35
N LEU A 77 5.47 -8.28 3.57
CA LEU A 77 5.10 -7.62 4.81
C LEU A 77 5.68 -6.21 4.91
N LEU A 78 6.94 -6.02 4.51
CA LEU A 78 7.59 -4.72 4.48
C LEU A 78 6.96 -3.79 3.42
N THR A 79 6.70 -4.29 2.22
CA THR A 79 6.05 -3.52 1.16
C THR A 79 4.67 -3.04 1.60
N LYS A 80 3.80 -3.97 2.04
CA LYS A 80 2.46 -3.64 2.55
C LYS A 80 2.54 -2.77 3.80
N GLY A 81 3.38 -3.15 4.76
CA GLY A 81 3.48 -2.49 6.06
C GLY A 81 3.90 -1.04 5.95
N TRP A 82 4.98 -0.73 5.22
CA TRP A 82 5.42 0.65 5.01
C TRP A 82 4.39 1.47 4.22
N THR A 83 3.80 0.91 3.15
CA THR A 83 2.77 1.59 2.36
C THR A 83 1.55 1.93 3.20
N ALA A 84 1.00 0.94 3.92
CA ALA A 84 -0.19 1.11 4.73
C ALA A 84 0.04 2.05 5.92
N THR A 85 1.19 1.95 6.59
CA THR A 85 1.54 2.82 7.73
C THR A 85 1.73 4.27 7.27
N ALA A 86 2.40 4.49 6.15
CA ALA A 86 2.56 5.82 5.58
C ALA A 86 1.20 6.46 5.26
N PHE A 87 0.35 5.74 4.53
CA PHE A 87 -0.99 6.22 4.18
C PHE A 87 -1.88 6.46 5.40
N ALA A 88 -1.96 5.48 6.31
CA ALA A 88 -2.92 5.53 7.40
C ALA A 88 -2.55 6.56 8.47
N PHE A 89 -1.27 6.68 8.81
CA PHE A 89 -0.83 7.40 10.00
C PHE A 89 0.10 8.57 9.71
N ILE A 90 1.11 8.42 8.83
CA ILE A 90 2.08 9.51 8.57
C ILE A 90 1.43 10.60 7.73
N GLU A 91 0.65 10.23 6.69
CA GLU A 91 -0.12 11.21 5.92
C GLU A 91 -1.24 11.85 6.75
N ASP A 92 -1.84 11.14 7.71
CA ASP A 92 -2.82 11.74 8.61
C ASP A 92 -2.19 12.84 9.47
N ASP A 93 -0.98 12.59 10.02
CA ASP A 93 -0.21 13.61 10.75
C ASP A 93 0.18 14.79 9.85
N TYR A 94 0.57 14.52 8.60
CA TYR A 94 0.86 15.55 7.60
C TYR A 94 -0.37 16.42 7.31
N GLU A 95 -1.52 15.79 7.02
CA GLU A 95 -2.76 16.50 6.76
C GLU A 95 -3.23 17.33 7.98
N MET A 96 -3.02 16.83 9.20
CA MET A 96 -3.34 17.58 10.43
C MET A 96 -2.43 18.80 10.61
N ALA A 97 -1.15 18.69 10.29
CA ALA A 97 -0.22 19.80 10.35
C ALA A 97 -0.57 20.89 9.31
N VAL A 98 -0.95 20.48 8.10
CA VAL A 98 -1.45 21.40 7.05
C VAL A 98 -2.73 22.12 7.50
N ASP A 99 -3.67 21.40 8.14
CA ASP A 99 -4.91 22.00 8.64
C ASP A 99 -4.69 22.98 9.80
N ALA A 100 -3.56 22.85 10.51
CA ALA A 100 -3.15 23.73 11.60
C ALA A 100 -2.25 24.89 11.15
N ASP A 101 -1.99 25.02 9.82
CA ASP A 101 -1.03 25.99 9.24
C ASP A 101 0.39 25.90 9.84
N ASP A 102 0.78 24.68 10.33
CA ASP A 102 2.11 24.38 10.86
C ASP A 102 3.02 23.84 9.73
N GLU A 103 3.64 24.75 8.97
CA GLU A 103 4.48 24.41 7.83
C GLU A 103 5.67 23.52 8.21
N ALA A 104 6.32 23.80 9.35
CA ALA A 104 7.49 23.02 9.79
C ALA A 104 7.12 21.57 10.09
N ARG A 105 6.00 21.37 10.76
CA ARG A 105 5.49 20.05 11.09
C ARG A 105 4.93 19.33 9.85
N ALA A 106 4.29 20.06 8.96
CA ALA A 106 3.82 19.53 7.68
C ALA A 106 5.00 19.01 6.85
N GLU A 107 6.08 19.79 6.70
CA GLU A 107 7.27 19.35 5.97
C GLU A 107 7.95 18.15 6.63
N TYR A 108 8.05 18.14 7.95
CA TYR A 108 8.58 16.99 8.69
C TYR A 108 7.81 15.69 8.40
N HIS A 109 6.47 15.73 8.45
CA HIS A 109 5.66 14.54 8.18
C HIS A 109 5.62 14.19 6.69
N ARG A 110 5.70 15.19 5.78
CA ARG A 110 5.83 14.98 4.34
C ARG A 110 7.10 14.21 4.00
N ALA A 111 8.23 14.63 4.55
CA ALA A 111 9.51 13.95 4.37
C ALA A 111 9.48 12.50 4.91
N ARG A 112 8.87 12.29 6.08
CA ARG A 112 8.66 10.94 6.63
C ARG A 112 7.80 10.05 5.75
N ALA A 113 6.70 10.58 5.20
CA ALA A 113 5.84 9.83 4.30
C ALA A 113 6.59 9.43 3.02
N ARG A 114 7.36 10.38 2.43
CA ARG A 114 8.21 10.10 1.26
C ARG A 114 9.21 8.98 1.56
N ALA A 115 9.94 9.06 2.67
CA ALA A 115 10.91 8.04 3.06
C ALA A 115 10.26 6.66 3.30
N ALA A 116 9.06 6.62 3.88
CA ALA A 116 8.32 5.39 4.09
C ALA A 116 7.90 4.73 2.75
N TYR A 117 7.43 5.53 1.79
CA TYR A 117 7.10 5.02 0.45
C TYR A 117 8.34 4.59 -0.33
N ASP A 118 9.47 5.31 -0.23
CA ASP A 118 10.73 4.88 -0.83
C ASP A 118 11.17 3.50 -0.29
N ARG A 119 11.00 3.28 1.01
CA ARG A 119 11.31 2.01 1.65
C ARG A 119 10.37 0.89 1.19
N ALA A 120 9.06 1.17 1.08
CA ALA A 120 8.07 0.24 0.54
C ALA A 120 8.39 -0.15 -0.91
N ILE A 121 8.73 0.82 -1.75
CA ILE A 121 9.11 0.61 -3.15
C ILE A 121 10.38 -0.25 -3.24
N HIS A 122 11.39 0.02 -2.43
CA HIS A 122 12.62 -0.76 -2.40
C HIS A 122 12.35 -2.25 -2.18
N TYR A 123 11.59 -2.59 -1.13
CA TYR A 123 11.23 -3.99 -0.85
C TYR A 123 10.30 -4.58 -1.90
N GLY A 124 9.37 -3.77 -2.39
CA GLY A 124 8.43 -4.20 -3.43
C GLY A 124 9.12 -4.50 -4.75
N VAL A 125 10.07 -3.67 -5.20
CA VAL A 125 10.87 -3.92 -6.40
C VAL A 125 11.73 -5.16 -6.23
N THR A 126 12.36 -5.35 -5.06
CA THR A 126 13.11 -6.58 -4.77
C THR A 126 12.22 -7.81 -4.92
N LEU A 127 11.00 -7.77 -4.39
CA LEU A 127 10.03 -8.87 -4.51
C LEU A 127 9.60 -9.10 -5.98
N LEU A 128 9.35 -8.04 -6.75
CA LEU A 128 9.03 -8.16 -8.17
C LEU A 128 10.18 -8.77 -8.97
N GLU A 129 11.43 -8.36 -8.70
CA GLU A 129 12.64 -8.88 -9.34
C GLU A 129 12.91 -10.37 -9.00
N MET A 130 12.41 -10.86 -7.87
CA MET A 130 12.44 -12.30 -7.55
C MET A 130 11.49 -13.10 -8.44
N ARG A 131 10.35 -12.51 -8.82
CA ARG A 131 9.33 -13.12 -9.69
C ARG A 131 9.69 -13.02 -11.17
N ALA A 132 10.13 -11.84 -11.60
CA ALA A 132 10.49 -11.56 -12.98
C ALA A 132 11.65 -10.55 -13.03
N LYS A 133 12.70 -10.85 -13.78
CA LYS A 133 13.87 -9.97 -13.90
C LYS A 133 13.65 -8.84 -14.89
N GLY A 134 14.27 -7.68 -14.64
CA GLY A 134 14.36 -6.60 -15.60
C GLY A 134 13.45 -5.40 -15.34
N PHE A 135 12.96 -5.22 -14.11
CA PHE A 135 12.13 -4.10 -13.72
C PHE A 135 12.76 -2.73 -14.00
N ASP A 136 14.05 -2.54 -13.70
CA ASP A 136 14.75 -1.27 -13.91
C ASP A 136 14.79 -0.83 -15.38
N LYS A 137 14.85 -1.79 -16.31
CA LYS A 137 14.74 -1.48 -17.74
C LYS A 137 13.29 -1.25 -18.15
N ALA A 138 12.38 -2.04 -17.58
CA ALA A 138 10.96 -1.99 -17.92
C ALA A 138 10.31 -0.65 -17.52
N LYS A 139 10.66 -0.09 -16.36
CA LYS A 139 10.06 1.15 -15.85
C LYS A 139 10.31 2.39 -16.71
N ASN A 140 11.28 2.35 -17.65
CA ASN A 140 11.66 3.51 -18.45
C ASN A 140 10.63 3.90 -19.52
N ASN A 141 9.73 3.02 -19.90
CA ASN A 141 8.65 3.33 -20.84
C ASN A 141 7.46 2.39 -20.69
N ILE A 142 6.29 2.86 -21.11
CA ILE A 142 5.01 2.17 -20.97
C ILE A 142 4.99 0.80 -21.67
N ALA A 143 5.54 0.69 -22.89
CA ALA A 143 5.50 -0.55 -23.64
C ALA A 143 6.35 -1.65 -22.98
N SER A 144 7.55 -1.30 -22.53
CA SER A 144 8.42 -2.21 -21.80
C SER A 144 7.82 -2.64 -20.46
N MET A 145 7.17 -1.71 -19.77
CA MET A 145 6.48 -2.00 -18.50
C MET A 145 5.33 -2.98 -18.71
N LYS A 146 4.52 -2.79 -19.75
CA LYS A 146 3.44 -3.71 -20.10
C LYS A 146 3.97 -5.12 -20.42
N LEU A 147 5.05 -5.22 -21.17
CA LEU A 147 5.69 -6.50 -21.48
C LEU A 147 6.22 -7.17 -20.20
N TYR A 148 6.88 -6.44 -19.33
CA TYR A 148 7.36 -6.94 -18.04
C TYR A 148 6.20 -7.47 -17.19
N LEU A 149 5.12 -6.71 -17.06
CA LEU A 149 3.95 -7.06 -16.26
C LEU A 149 3.17 -8.27 -16.81
N SER A 150 3.30 -8.61 -18.10
CA SER A 150 2.67 -9.80 -18.67
C SER A 150 3.17 -11.12 -18.06
N GLN A 151 4.31 -11.11 -17.36
CA GLN A 151 4.89 -12.27 -16.68
C GLN A 151 4.24 -12.58 -15.33
N PHE A 152 3.39 -11.71 -14.80
CA PHE A 152 2.73 -11.86 -13.51
C PHE A 152 1.34 -12.48 -13.65
N TYR A 153 0.96 -13.27 -12.63
CA TYR A 153 -0.27 -14.05 -12.58
C TYR A 153 -1.15 -13.66 -11.40
N ARG A 154 -2.32 -14.28 -11.27
CA ARG A 154 -3.31 -13.93 -10.26
C ARG A 154 -2.77 -13.85 -8.82
N ASN A 155 -1.88 -14.76 -8.46
CA ASN A 155 -1.27 -14.79 -7.12
C ASN A 155 -0.39 -13.57 -6.82
N ASP A 156 0.04 -12.84 -7.85
CA ASP A 156 0.87 -11.66 -7.71
C ASP A 156 0.05 -10.36 -7.59
N ALA A 157 -1.28 -10.43 -7.75
CA ALA A 157 -2.16 -9.26 -7.79
C ALA A 157 -1.98 -8.36 -6.56
N LEU A 158 -1.92 -8.93 -5.34
CA LEU A 158 -1.70 -8.15 -4.11
C LEU A 158 -0.31 -7.51 -4.06
N THR A 159 0.72 -8.18 -4.54
CA THR A 159 2.08 -7.62 -4.60
C THR A 159 2.12 -6.43 -5.53
N LEU A 160 1.61 -6.58 -6.74
CA LEU A 160 1.50 -5.49 -7.73
C LEU A 160 0.70 -4.31 -7.19
N LEU A 161 -0.41 -4.57 -6.49
CA LEU A 161 -1.23 -3.54 -5.87
C LEU A 161 -0.43 -2.72 -4.85
N TRP A 162 0.24 -3.36 -3.89
CA TRP A 162 0.93 -2.65 -2.83
C TRP A 162 2.15 -1.87 -3.34
N VAL A 163 2.90 -2.42 -4.30
CA VAL A 163 4.01 -1.71 -4.95
C VAL A 163 3.49 -0.51 -5.74
N GLY A 164 2.44 -0.69 -6.55
CA GLY A 164 1.84 0.39 -7.32
C GLY A 164 1.24 1.49 -6.44
N GLN A 165 0.57 1.13 -5.35
CA GLN A 165 0.06 2.10 -4.38
C GLN A 165 1.17 2.91 -3.72
N ALA A 166 2.31 2.29 -3.37
CA ALA A 166 3.46 3.01 -2.83
C ALA A 166 3.98 4.06 -3.82
N TRP A 167 4.07 3.70 -5.12
CA TRP A 167 4.48 4.62 -6.18
C TRP A 167 3.51 5.79 -6.35
N LEU A 168 2.21 5.50 -6.48
CA LEU A 168 1.18 6.53 -6.63
C LEU A 168 1.12 7.45 -5.39
N ALA A 169 1.23 6.89 -4.20
CA ALA A 169 1.19 7.65 -2.95
C ALA A 169 2.45 8.51 -2.76
N LYS A 170 3.66 8.00 -3.09
CA LYS A 170 4.88 8.80 -3.13
C LYS A 170 4.72 10.03 -3.99
N SER A 171 4.12 9.89 -5.19
CA SER A 171 3.89 11.00 -6.09
C SER A 171 2.91 12.04 -5.51
N ASN A 172 2.01 11.65 -4.61
CA ASN A 172 1.11 12.60 -3.94
C ASN A 172 1.84 13.50 -2.94
N VAL A 173 2.80 12.95 -2.20
CA VAL A 173 3.56 13.71 -1.18
C VAL A 173 4.80 14.39 -1.74
N ALA A 174 5.15 14.14 -3.01
CA ALA A 174 6.31 14.70 -3.70
C ALA A 174 5.94 15.30 -5.07
N LYS A 175 4.79 16.02 -5.14
CA LYS A 175 4.29 16.63 -6.39
C LYS A 175 5.21 17.70 -6.97
N ASP A 176 6.03 18.28 -6.14
CA ASP A 176 7.03 19.30 -6.46
C ASP A 176 8.35 18.71 -7.00
N ASP A 177 8.51 17.39 -7.02
CA ASP A 177 9.67 16.70 -7.57
C ASP A 177 9.35 16.14 -8.98
N PRO A 178 9.86 16.77 -10.05
CA PRO A 178 9.58 16.34 -11.43
C PRO A 178 10.04 14.89 -11.71
N ALA A 179 11.10 14.43 -11.05
CA ALA A 179 11.59 13.06 -11.23
C ALA A 179 10.59 12.03 -10.68
N VAL A 180 9.97 12.32 -9.54
CA VAL A 180 8.94 11.46 -8.95
C VAL A 180 7.67 11.47 -9.80
N VAL A 181 7.28 12.64 -10.31
CA VAL A 181 6.08 12.78 -11.17
C VAL A 181 6.28 12.05 -12.50
N ALA A 182 7.48 12.06 -13.06
CA ALA A 182 7.80 11.35 -14.32
C ALA A 182 7.61 9.82 -14.19
N GLU A 183 7.77 9.25 -13.00
CA GLU A 183 7.58 7.81 -12.74
C GLU A 183 6.13 7.42 -12.40
N LEU A 184 5.17 8.35 -12.49
CA LEU A 184 3.77 8.10 -12.11
C LEU A 184 3.14 6.96 -12.92
N HIS A 185 3.51 6.81 -14.19
CA HIS A 185 3.08 5.74 -15.08
C HIS A 185 3.46 4.33 -14.59
N VAL A 186 4.53 4.21 -13.78
CA VAL A 186 4.95 2.94 -13.19
C VAL A 186 3.92 2.47 -12.17
N GLY A 187 3.51 3.38 -11.28
CA GLY A 187 2.48 3.08 -10.28
C GLY A 187 1.14 2.73 -10.91
N GLU A 188 0.72 3.50 -11.93
CA GLU A 188 -0.48 3.21 -12.72
C GLU A 188 -0.44 1.81 -13.31
N ALA A 189 0.59 1.47 -14.10
CA ALA A 189 0.70 0.19 -14.78
C ALA A 189 0.70 -1.00 -13.81
N LEU A 190 1.36 -0.88 -12.65
CA LEU A 190 1.35 -1.89 -11.60
C LEU A 190 -0.07 -2.13 -11.05
N VAL A 191 -0.80 -1.04 -10.75
CA VAL A 191 -2.17 -1.13 -10.23
C VAL A 191 -3.13 -1.62 -11.31
N GLU A 192 -3.00 -1.18 -12.57
CA GLU A 192 -3.79 -1.70 -13.68
C GLU A 192 -3.62 -3.21 -13.82
N ARG A 193 -2.37 -3.69 -13.81
CA ARG A 193 -2.12 -5.13 -13.90
C ARG A 193 -2.69 -5.89 -12.71
N SER A 194 -2.59 -5.35 -11.51
CA SER A 194 -3.24 -5.95 -10.33
C SER A 194 -4.76 -6.11 -10.52
N VAL A 195 -5.42 -5.06 -11.01
CA VAL A 195 -6.88 -5.05 -11.27
C VAL A 195 -7.26 -6.02 -12.40
N GLU A 196 -6.45 -6.15 -13.45
CA GLU A 196 -6.66 -7.15 -14.51
C GLU A 196 -6.60 -8.59 -13.96
N LEU A 197 -5.69 -8.85 -13.03
CA LEU A 197 -5.48 -10.17 -12.44
C LEU A 197 -6.53 -10.51 -11.38
N ASP A 198 -6.87 -9.54 -10.52
CA ASP A 198 -7.92 -9.68 -9.50
C ASP A 198 -8.46 -8.32 -9.07
N GLU A 199 -9.58 -7.89 -9.66
CA GLU A 199 -10.20 -6.60 -9.31
C GLU A 199 -10.77 -6.52 -7.88
N ASN A 200 -10.93 -7.67 -7.20
CA ASN A 200 -11.38 -7.74 -5.81
C ASN A 200 -10.24 -7.64 -4.79
N ALA A 201 -8.98 -7.69 -5.25
CA ALA A 201 -7.82 -7.63 -4.37
C ALA A 201 -7.93 -6.46 -3.38
N ALA A 202 -7.70 -6.75 -2.09
CA ALA A 202 -7.80 -5.79 -1.00
C ALA A 202 -9.09 -4.93 -1.05
N TYR A 203 -10.24 -5.57 -1.23
CA TYR A 203 -11.55 -4.90 -1.28
C TYR A 203 -11.63 -3.83 -2.38
N ALA A 204 -11.20 -4.20 -3.57
CA ALA A 204 -11.18 -3.35 -4.77
C ALA A 204 -10.34 -2.06 -4.61
N ALA A 205 -9.29 -2.10 -3.76
CA ALA A 205 -8.42 -0.96 -3.53
C ALA A 205 -7.70 -0.49 -4.80
N GLY A 206 -7.38 -1.40 -5.73
CA GLY A 206 -6.80 -1.06 -7.03
C GLY A 206 -7.73 -0.20 -7.87
N ARG A 207 -9.03 -0.52 -7.91
CA ARG A 207 -10.05 0.32 -8.59
C ARG A 207 -10.12 1.71 -7.97
N ALA A 208 -10.10 1.84 -6.64
CA ALA A 208 -10.12 3.13 -5.97
C ALA A 208 -8.83 3.94 -6.25
N ALA A 209 -7.67 3.27 -6.30
CA ALA A 209 -6.39 3.91 -6.63
C ALA A 209 -6.37 4.47 -8.06
N LEU A 210 -6.84 3.70 -9.06
CA LEU A 210 -6.99 4.16 -10.44
C LEU A 210 -8.00 5.31 -10.56
N GLY A 211 -9.12 5.24 -9.84
CA GLY A 211 -10.08 6.34 -9.77
C GLY A 211 -9.43 7.64 -9.28
N ALA A 212 -8.61 7.57 -8.22
CA ALA A 212 -7.87 8.72 -7.73
C ALA A 212 -6.79 9.19 -8.71
N TYR A 213 -6.11 8.28 -9.38
CA TYR A 213 -5.12 8.59 -10.39
C TYR A 213 -5.72 9.42 -11.54
N HIS A 214 -6.81 8.95 -12.16
CA HIS A 214 -7.47 9.64 -13.26
C HIS A 214 -8.10 10.98 -12.86
N ALA A 215 -8.43 11.20 -11.58
CA ALA A 215 -8.95 12.48 -11.10
C ALA A 215 -7.88 13.55 -10.88
N ARG A 216 -6.58 13.19 -10.78
CA ARG A 216 -5.51 14.11 -10.34
C ARG A 216 -4.68 14.72 -11.44
N THR A 217 -4.71 14.18 -12.62
CA THR A 217 -3.85 14.63 -13.72
C THR A 217 -4.32 16.00 -14.24
N ALA A 218 -3.39 16.80 -14.73
CA ALA A 218 -3.71 18.07 -15.39
C ALA A 218 -4.63 17.86 -16.61
N MET A 219 -4.70 16.63 -17.12
CA MET A 219 -5.61 16.16 -18.15
C MET A 219 -6.58 15.15 -17.56
N ALA A 220 -7.28 15.54 -16.48
CA ALA A 220 -8.14 14.65 -15.72
C ALA A 220 -9.16 13.92 -16.61
N GLU A 221 -9.10 12.60 -16.59
CA GLU A 221 -10.05 11.72 -17.27
C GLU A 221 -11.19 11.38 -16.30
N LEU A 222 -12.05 12.39 -16.04
CA LEU A 222 -13.07 12.30 -15.02
C LEU A 222 -14.07 11.14 -15.24
N ASP A 223 -14.38 10.80 -16.49
CA ASP A 223 -15.25 9.66 -16.79
C ASP A 223 -14.60 8.32 -16.41
N MET A 224 -13.30 8.17 -16.66
CA MET A 224 -12.53 7.01 -16.25
C MET A 224 -12.42 6.94 -14.71
N SER A 225 -12.14 8.07 -14.08
CA SER A 225 -12.12 8.18 -12.62
C SER A 225 -13.45 7.71 -12.00
N LEU A 226 -14.57 8.23 -12.46
CA LEU A 226 -15.89 7.86 -11.95
C LEU A 226 -16.17 6.37 -12.15
N LYS A 227 -15.88 5.84 -13.34
CA LYS A 227 -16.07 4.42 -13.66
C LYS A 227 -15.32 3.51 -12.67
N HIS A 228 -14.06 3.83 -12.37
CA HIS A 228 -13.26 3.06 -11.42
C HIS A 228 -13.82 3.15 -9.99
N PHE A 229 -14.19 4.33 -9.51
CA PHE A 229 -14.79 4.47 -8.18
C PHE A 229 -16.11 3.76 -8.05
N MET A 230 -17.00 3.90 -9.03
CA MET A 230 -18.31 3.22 -9.01
C MET A 230 -18.13 1.70 -9.00
N ARG A 231 -17.17 1.19 -9.77
CA ARG A 231 -16.87 -0.25 -9.75
C ARG A 231 -16.33 -0.71 -8.40
N ALA A 232 -15.45 0.06 -7.75
CA ALA A 232 -14.96 -0.27 -6.39
C ALA A 232 -16.09 -0.31 -5.36
N ILE A 233 -17.01 0.66 -5.44
CA ILE A 233 -18.17 0.74 -4.55
C ILE A 233 -19.13 -0.44 -4.80
N GLU A 234 -19.38 -0.79 -6.05
CA GLU A 234 -20.22 -1.95 -6.43
C GLU A 234 -19.64 -3.26 -5.89
N LEU A 235 -18.36 -3.56 -6.14
CA LEU A 235 -17.67 -4.77 -5.71
C LEU A 235 -17.72 -4.97 -4.19
N THR A 236 -17.67 -3.88 -3.44
CA THR A 236 -17.72 -3.89 -1.97
C THR A 236 -19.12 -3.66 -1.41
N ARG A 237 -20.15 -3.57 -2.27
CA ARG A 237 -21.53 -3.20 -1.90
C ARG A 237 -21.58 -1.90 -1.06
N GLY A 238 -20.61 -1.01 -1.28
CA GLY A 238 -20.46 0.24 -0.54
C GLY A 238 -20.04 0.11 0.92
N ASN A 239 -19.65 -1.07 1.38
CA ASN A 239 -19.27 -1.34 2.79
C ASN A 239 -17.79 -1.02 3.07
N ALA A 240 -16.92 -1.04 2.07
CA ALA A 240 -15.59 -0.45 2.18
C ALA A 240 -15.69 1.06 1.94
N LEU A 241 -15.35 1.86 2.95
CA LEU A 241 -15.61 3.30 2.93
C LEU A 241 -14.51 4.13 2.28
N LEU A 242 -13.27 3.61 2.19
CA LEU A 242 -12.17 4.33 1.54
C LEU A 242 -12.44 4.70 0.08
N PRO A 243 -13.06 3.85 -0.77
CA PRO A 243 -13.44 4.24 -2.13
C PRO A 243 -14.40 5.43 -2.16
N LYS A 244 -15.42 5.48 -1.29
CA LYS A 244 -16.35 6.62 -1.20
C LYS A 244 -15.66 7.89 -0.72
N PHE A 245 -14.85 7.80 0.34
CA PHE A 245 -14.05 8.93 0.82
C PHE A 245 -13.14 9.47 -0.28
N THR A 246 -12.44 8.58 -1.00
CA THR A 246 -11.51 8.97 -2.06
C THR A 246 -12.24 9.57 -3.27
N LEU A 247 -13.40 9.01 -3.66
CA LEU A 247 -14.28 9.59 -4.68
C LEU A 247 -14.62 11.05 -4.33
N ALA A 248 -15.04 11.32 -3.11
CA ALA A 248 -15.41 12.66 -2.69
C ALA A 248 -14.22 13.61 -2.76
N ARG A 249 -13.11 13.28 -2.11
CA ARG A 249 -11.94 14.17 -1.99
C ARG A 249 -11.18 14.39 -3.30
N THR A 250 -11.37 13.52 -4.31
CA THR A 250 -10.68 13.65 -5.61
C THR A 250 -11.65 14.05 -6.71
N TYR A 251 -12.55 13.15 -7.09
CA TYR A 251 -13.44 13.36 -8.22
C TYR A 251 -14.45 14.51 -8.02
N TYR A 252 -15.23 14.50 -6.91
CA TYR A 252 -16.22 15.56 -6.69
C TYR A 252 -15.55 16.90 -6.38
N CYS A 253 -14.41 16.90 -5.70
CA CYS A 253 -13.60 18.09 -5.49
C CYS A 253 -13.13 18.66 -6.84
N MET A 254 -12.51 17.85 -7.70
CA MET A 254 -12.03 18.27 -9.02
C MET A 254 -13.18 18.76 -9.93
N LYS A 255 -14.33 18.11 -9.85
CA LYS A 255 -15.53 18.49 -10.62
C LYS A 255 -16.21 19.76 -10.12
N GLY A 256 -15.88 20.24 -8.92
CA GLY A 256 -16.60 21.35 -8.30
C GLY A 256 -18.02 20.98 -7.83
N ASP A 257 -18.31 19.68 -7.63
CA ASP A 257 -19.63 19.20 -7.20
C ASP A 257 -19.72 19.15 -5.67
N LYS A 258 -19.95 20.33 -5.06
CA LYS A 258 -20.09 20.48 -3.62
C LYS A 258 -21.16 19.58 -3.01
N ALA A 259 -22.34 19.49 -3.66
CA ALA A 259 -23.46 18.74 -3.11
C ALA A 259 -23.13 17.24 -3.00
N SER A 260 -22.57 16.63 -4.05
CA SER A 260 -22.15 15.24 -4.05
C SER A 260 -20.97 15.00 -3.09
N TYR A 261 -20.02 15.95 -3.01
CA TYR A 261 -18.91 15.92 -2.07
C TYR A 261 -19.38 15.82 -0.63
N GLU A 262 -20.20 16.78 -0.16
CA GLU A 262 -20.72 16.80 1.21
C GLU A 262 -21.57 15.57 1.50
N LYS A 263 -22.48 15.21 0.60
CA LYS A 263 -23.36 14.05 0.76
C LYS A 263 -22.55 12.78 0.96
N THR A 264 -21.57 12.52 0.09
CA THR A 264 -20.76 11.29 0.13
C THR A 264 -19.90 11.23 1.39
N LEU A 265 -19.32 12.36 1.83
CA LEU A 265 -18.53 12.38 3.07
C LEU A 265 -19.41 12.16 4.32
N ARG A 266 -20.64 12.69 4.35
CA ARG A 266 -21.60 12.42 5.45
C ARG A 266 -21.99 10.94 5.47
N GLU A 267 -22.29 10.34 4.31
CA GLU A 267 -22.55 8.90 4.20
C GLU A 267 -21.38 8.06 4.76
N VAL A 268 -20.12 8.47 4.50
CA VAL A 268 -18.95 7.80 5.08
C VAL A 268 -18.91 7.95 6.60
N VAL A 269 -19.16 9.15 7.14
CA VAL A 269 -19.13 9.40 8.59
C VAL A 269 -20.19 8.59 9.32
N ASP A 270 -21.40 8.52 8.76
CA ASP A 270 -22.60 7.93 9.40
C ASP A 270 -22.74 6.42 9.12
N ALA A 271 -21.88 5.84 8.27
CA ALA A 271 -21.94 4.43 7.89
C ALA A 271 -21.85 3.50 9.12
N ALA A 272 -22.63 2.43 9.14
CA ALA A 272 -22.56 1.39 10.16
C ALA A 272 -21.27 0.55 10.04
N ASP A 273 -20.88 -0.13 11.12
CA ASP A 273 -19.78 -1.10 11.14
C ASP A 273 -20.31 -2.49 10.70
N VAL A 274 -20.34 -2.72 9.39
CA VAL A 274 -20.88 -3.93 8.78
C VAL A 274 -19.85 -4.79 8.08
N LEU A 275 -18.57 -4.39 8.11
CA LEU A 275 -17.46 -5.08 7.45
C LEU A 275 -16.27 -5.20 8.42
N PRO A 276 -16.30 -6.20 9.33
CA PRO A 276 -15.29 -6.35 10.38
C PRO A 276 -13.86 -6.41 9.88
N GLU A 277 -13.64 -7.01 8.70
CA GLU A 277 -12.33 -7.19 8.09
C GLU A 277 -11.75 -5.88 7.50
N GLN A 278 -12.54 -4.81 7.51
CA GLN A 278 -12.15 -3.47 7.03
C GLN A 278 -12.37 -2.38 8.07
N ARG A 279 -12.48 -2.74 9.34
CA ARG A 279 -12.74 -1.77 10.43
C ARG A 279 -11.71 -0.67 10.50
N LEU A 280 -10.42 -1.01 10.41
CA LEU A 280 -9.37 -0.02 10.45
C LEU A 280 -9.47 0.94 9.26
N GLN A 281 -9.60 0.42 8.05
CA GLN A 281 -9.73 1.23 6.85
C GLN A 281 -10.99 2.11 6.89
N ASN A 282 -12.09 1.57 7.40
CA ASN A 282 -13.33 2.31 7.58
C ASN A 282 -13.19 3.38 8.69
N ALA A 283 -12.47 3.11 9.78
CA ALA A 283 -12.16 4.10 10.81
C ALA A 283 -11.29 5.25 10.26
N ILE A 284 -10.27 4.92 9.44
CA ILE A 284 -9.44 5.91 8.73
C ILE A 284 -10.29 6.76 7.79
N ALA A 285 -11.16 6.14 6.99
CA ALA A 285 -12.05 6.85 6.08
C ALA A 285 -12.98 7.82 6.84
N LYS A 286 -13.60 7.38 7.92
CA LYS A 286 -14.47 8.23 8.77
C LYS A 286 -13.71 9.38 9.41
N ARG A 287 -12.51 9.11 9.96
CA ARG A 287 -11.65 10.13 10.57
C ARG A 287 -11.32 11.23 9.57
N ARG A 288 -10.88 10.85 8.38
CA ARG A 288 -10.55 11.79 7.30
C ARG A 288 -11.80 12.48 6.75
N ALA A 289 -12.92 11.79 6.55
CA ALA A 289 -14.16 12.39 6.05
C ALA A 289 -14.66 13.52 6.97
N ARG A 290 -14.59 13.35 8.31
CA ARG A 290 -14.93 14.43 9.26
C ARG A 290 -14.04 15.66 9.05
N ARG A 291 -12.73 15.48 8.84
CA ARG A 291 -11.79 16.57 8.59
C ARG A 291 -12.05 17.26 7.25
N TYR A 292 -12.35 16.47 6.21
CA TYR A 292 -12.62 17.00 4.86
C TYR A 292 -13.97 17.75 4.74
N LEU A 293 -14.87 17.61 5.72
CA LEU A 293 -16.08 18.43 5.84
C LEU A 293 -15.83 19.80 6.49
N SER A 294 -14.58 20.12 6.91
CA SER A 294 -14.24 21.45 7.42
C SER A 294 -14.28 22.52 6.33
N LYS A 295 -14.56 23.77 6.73
CA LYS A 295 -14.61 24.91 5.78
C LYS A 295 -13.31 25.10 5.01
N SER A 296 -12.15 24.96 5.70
CA SER A 296 -10.83 25.10 5.08
C SER A 296 -10.58 24.06 3.99
N ARG A 297 -10.93 22.78 4.26
CA ARG A 297 -10.77 21.72 3.27
C ARG A 297 -11.73 21.85 2.08
N MET A 298 -12.95 22.31 2.32
CA MET A 298 -13.93 22.57 1.28
C MET A 298 -13.49 23.77 0.40
N ALA A 299 -12.91 24.81 1.00
CA ALA A 299 -12.37 25.94 0.26
C ALA A 299 -11.23 25.54 -0.70
N ASN A 300 -10.42 24.52 -0.35
CA ASN A 300 -9.38 23.98 -1.24
C ASN A 300 -9.98 23.31 -2.51
N CYS A 301 -11.26 22.96 -2.50
CA CYS A 301 -12.00 22.46 -3.66
C CYS A 301 -12.79 23.58 -4.38
N GLY A 302 -12.67 24.84 -3.93
CA GLY A 302 -13.41 25.98 -4.49
C GLY A 302 -14.86 26.09 -4.00
N PHE A 303 -15.21 25.49 -2.86
CA PHE A 303 -16.57 25.48 -2.30
C PHE A 303 -16.84 26.59 -1.29
#